data_5ea4afc638ccd5e91b0dfd01f58a2f86
#
_entry.id   5ea4afc638ccd5e91b0dfd01f58a2f86
#
_cell.length_a   1.000
_cell.length_b   1.000
_cell.length_c   1.000
_cell.angle_alpha   90.00
_cell.angle_beta   90.00
_cell.angle_gamma   90.00
#
_symmetry.space_group_name_H-M   'P 1'
#
loop_
_entity.id
_entity.type
_entity.pdbx_description
1 polymer ?
#
loop_
_entity_poly.entity_id
_entity_poly.type
_entity_poly.pdbx_seq_one_letter_code
_entity_poly.pdbx_strand_id
1 'polypeptide(L)'
;MAGTVQNFYDDLSSYYHLIFEDWEASMAGQAAALAPILVRECGTATQIKILDCACGIGTQALGLAKAGFRVTGADLSPRAIERARVEASARSLNLQLHFADMLHLNAVPETGFDAVICMDNALAHFSCDEDLAEAAAQIRKKLRAGGIFVASIRDYDHLIQERPVIQGPSFFSDDEGRRRIVFQVWDWIDERRYAFHLYITCDTPTGWRTHHGVSTCRAVLRDELTSMLEGAGFERVRWMLPAESGFYQPLVLGVAG
;
A
#
# COMPACT_ATOMS: atom_id res chain seq x y z
N MET A 1 -19.27 0.72 -16.28
CA MET A 1 -17.85 0.54 -16.59
C MET A 1 -17.10 0.73 -15.27
N ALA A 2 -16.35 -0.25 -14.82
CA ALA A 2 -15.46 -0.03 -13.68
C ALA A 2 -14.48 1.09 -14.07
N GLY A 3 -14.32 2.09 -13.20
CA GLY A 3 -13.32 3.14 -13.37
C GLY A 3 -11.91 2.54 -13.35
N THR A 4 -10.93 3.27 -13.86
CA THR A 4 -9.53 2.85 -13.72
C THR A 4 -9.11 2.86 -12.25
N VAL A 5 -8.06 2.10 -11.89
CA VAL A 5 -7.46 2.11 -10.53
C VAL A 5 -7.11 3.55 -10.11
N GLN A 6 -6.56 4.33 -11.04
CA GLN A 6 -6.25 5.75 -10.82
C GLN A 6 -7.48 6.55 -10.41
N ASN A 7 -8.61 6.43 -11.16
CA ASN A 7 -9.83 7.16 -10.85
C ASN A 7 -10.40 6.79 -9.47
N PHE A 8 -10.32 5.51 -9.12
CA PHE A 8 -10.75 5.04 -7.79
C PHE A 8 -9.96 5.74 -6.67
N TYR A 9 -8.63 5.78 -6.78
CA TYR A 9 -7.78 6.42 -5.76
C TYR A 9 -7.85 7.96 -5.82
N ASP A 10 -8.04 8.56 -6.98
CA ASP A 10 -8.30 9.99 -7.10
C ASP A 10 -9.57 10.39 -6.33
N ASP A 11 -10.66 9.64 -6.49
CA ASP A 11 -11.92 9.91 -5.80
C ASP A 11 -11.83 9.59 -4.31
N LEU A 12 -11.09 8.55 -3.94
CA LEU A 12 -10.91 8.14 -2.55
C LEU A 12 -9.94 9.04 -1.76
N SER A 13 -9.03 9.74 -2.41
CA SER A 13 -7.93 10.49 -1.78
C SER A 13 -8.36 11.40 -0.62
N SER A 14 -9.52 12.06 -0.75
CA SER A 14 -10.09 12.93 0.29
C SER A 14 -10.65 12.18 1.49
N TYR A 15 -10.96 10.91 1.34
CA TYR A 15 -11.66 10.08 2.33
C TYR A 15 -10.85 8.88 2.81
N TYR A 16 -9.69 8.60 2.19
CA TYR A 16 -8.90 7.40 2.48
C TYR A 16 -8.54 7.26 3.97
N HIS A 17 -8.20 8.35 4.63
CA HIS A 17 -7.89 8.35 6.06
C HIS A 17 -9.08 7.87 6.93
N LEU A 18 -10.30 7.93 6.42
CA LEU A 18 -11.52 7.50 7.13
C LEU A 18 -11.69 5.98 7.17
N ILE A 19 -10.88 5.21 6.41
CA ILE A 19 -10.90 3.74 6.53
C ILE A 19 -10.26 3.24 7.81
N PHE A 20 -9.45 4.08 8.46
CA PHE A 20 -8.79 3.79 9.74
C PHE A 20 -9.62 4.35 10.90
N GLU A 21 -9.61 3.70 12.04
CA GLU A 21 -10.18 4.25 13.26
C GLU A 21 -9.49 5.55 13.66
N ASP A 22 -8.17 5.51 13.75
CA ASP A 22 -7.27 6.63 13.92
C ASP A 22 -6.13 6.51 12.90
N TRP A 23 -6.08 7.42 11.94
CA TRP A 23 -5.07 7.38 10.89
C TRP A 23 -3.65 7.71 11.42
N GLU A 24 -3.52 8.62 12.40
CA GLU A 24 -2.22 8.92 13.02
C GLU A 24 -1.67 7.69 13.76
N ALA A 25 -2.51 7.01 14.54
CA ALA A 25 -2.14 5.77 15.22
C ALA A 25 -1.80 4.67 14.21
N SER A 26 -2.54 4.57 13.09
CA SER A 26 -2.27 3.61 12.02
C SER A 26 -0.93 3.87 11.34
N MET A 27 -0.61 5.13 10.99
CA MET A 27 0.70 5.50 10.45
C MET A 27 1.84 5.12 11.40
N ALA A 28 1.69 5.43 12.69
CA ALA A 28 2.69 5.11 13.70
C ALA A 28 2.85 3.59 13.89
N GLY A 29 1.75 2.85 13.95
CA GLY A 29 1.74 1.39 14.12
C GLY A 29 2.39 0.67 12.92
N GLN A 30 2.06 1.08 11.70
CA GLN A 30 2.64 0.50 10.50
C GLN A 30 4.13 0.81 10.38
N ALA A 31 4.54 2.04 10.68
CA ALA A 31 5.95 2.41 10.73
C ALA A 31 6.70 1.60 11.82
N ALA A 32 6.10 1.41 12.99
CA ALA A 32 6.69 0.61 14.07
C ALA A 32 6.87 -0.87 13.68
N ALA A 33 5.98 -1.44 12.85
CA ALA A 33 6.14 -2.79 12.34
C ALA A 33 7.22 -2.89 11.26
N LEU A 34 7.31 -1.90 10.35
CA LEU A 34 8.26 -1.92 9.23
C LEU A 34 9.68 -1.52 9.63
N ALA A 35 9.84 -0.55 10.53
CA ALA A 35 11.14 0.01 10.88
C ALA A 35 12.17 -1.04 11.37
N PRO A 36 11.82 -1.99 12.26
CA PRO A 36 12.76 -3.03 12.69
C PRO A 36 13.21 -3.93 11.53
N ILE A 37 12.33 -4.22 10.58
CA ILE A 37 12.63 -5.02 9.39
C ILE A 37 13.63 -4.25 8.52
N LEU A 38 13.34 -2.99 8.21
CA LEU A 38 14.18 -2.13 7.39
C LEU A 38 15.58 -1.93 8.00
N VAL A 39 15.65 -1.69 9.32
CA VAL A 39 16.92 -1.51 10.03
C VAL A 39 17.74 -2.82 10.03
N ARG A 40 17.11 -3.95 10.26
CA ARG A 40 17.78 -5.26 10.24
C ARG A 40 18.38 -5.57 8.88
N GLU A 41 17.67 -5.25 7.79
CA GLU A 41 18.09 -5.60 6.43
C GLU A 41 19.02 -4.55 5.79
N CYS A 42 18.86 -3.26 6.12
CA CYS A 42 19.52 -2.16 5.41
C CYS A 42 20.50 -1.34 6.29
N GLY A 43 20.41 -1.41 7.61
CA GLY A 43 21.28 -0.67 8.53
C GLY A 43 20.59 0.44 9.31
N THR A 44 21.28 1.56 9.56
CA THR A 44 20.78 2.63 10.43
C THR A 44 19.66 3.45 9.78
N ALA A 45 18.56 3.66 10.46
CA ALA A 45 17.33 4.31 9.95
C ALA A 45 17.58 5.66 9.24
N THR A 46 18.38 6.55 9.82
CA THR A 46 18.67 7.89 9.27
C THR A 46 19.46 7.86 7.96
N GLN A 47 20.05 6.75 7.61
CA GLN A 47 20.83 6.55 6.37
C GLN A 47 20.02 5.81 5.30
N ILE A 48 18.99 5.07 5.69
CA ILE A 48 18.20 4.24 4.77
C ILE A 48 17.35 5.13 3.87
N LYS A 49 17.53 4.95 2.56
CA LYS A 49 16.70 5.58 1.52
C LYS A 49 15.61 4.62 1.10
N ILE A 50 14.37 5.05 1.26
CA ILE A 50 13.17 4.26 0.95
C ILE A 50 12.41 4.90 -0.19
N LEU A 51 12.01 4.09 -1.17
CA LEU A 51 10.95 4.45 -2.10
C LEU A 51 9.67 3.72 -1.69
N ASP A 52 8.61 4.46 -1.36
CA ASP A 52 7.25 3.93 -1.26
C ASP A 52 6.61 4.10 -2.64
N CYS A 53 6.48 3.02 -3.41
CA CYS A 53 6.09 3.08 -4.82
C CYS A 53 4.57 3.02 -5.05
N ALA A 54 3.78 3.00 -3.98
CA ALA A 54 2.32 3.10 -3.98
C ALA A 54 1.87 3.84 -2.71
N CYS A 55 2.40 5.04 -2.49
CA CYS A 55 2.30 5.71 -1.19
C CYS A 55 0.90 6.25 -0.86
N GLY A 56 0.00 6.33 -1.84
CA GLY A 56 -1.33 6.90 -1.65
C GLY A 56 -1.27 8.30 -1.05
N ILE A 57 -2.06 8.53 0.00
CA ILE A 57 -2.04 9.77 0.78
C ILE A 57 -0.90 9.85 1.81
N GLY A 58 0.00 8.85 1.83
CA GLY A 58 1.23 8.85 2.62
C GLY A 58 1.21 8.02 3.90
N THR A 59 0.32 7.04 4.07
CA THR A 59 0.19 6.31 5.34
C THR A 59 1.54 5.74 5.83
N GLN A 60 2.25 4.98 4.99
CA GLN A 60 3.56 4.43 5.34
C GLN A 60 4.68 5.47 5.19
N ALA A 61 4.64 6.25 4.11
CA ALA A 61 5.67 7.24 3.80
C ALA A 61 5.83 8.29 4.91
N LEU A 62 4.72 8.84 5.42
CA LEU A 62 4.73 9.83 6.51
C LEU A 62 5.17 9.19 7.83
N GLY A 63 4.66 7.99 8.14
CA GLY A 63 5.02 7.27 9.35
C GLY A 63 6.52 6.95 9.41
N LEU A 64 7.09 6.45 8.31
CA LEU A 64 8.53 6.15 8.20
C LEU A 64 9.39 7.42 8.21
N ALA A 65 8.95 8.49 7.55
CA ALA A 65 9.66 9.77 7.60
C ALA A 65 9.68 10.35 9.03
N LYS A 66 8.57 10.25 9.77
CA LYS A 66 8.48 10.62 11.18
C LYS A 66 9.40 9.76 12.08
N ALA A 67 9.60 8.49 11.70
CA ALA A 67 10.55 7.58 12.35
C ALA A 67 12.02 7.83 11.96
N GLY A 68 12.32 8.82 11.12
CA GLY A 68 13.66 9.28 10.78
C GLY A 68 14.26 8.67 9.50
N PHE A 69 13.49 7.94 8.71
CA PHE A 69 13.94 7.42 7.40
C PHE A 69 13.92 8.51 6.33
N ARG A 70 14.73 8.33 5.30
CA ARG A 70 14.74 9.19 4.10
C ARG A 70 13.76 8.61 3.08
N VAL A 71 12.56 9.16 2.99
CA VAL A 71 11.47 8.60 2.20
C VAL A 71 11.21 9.45 0.96
N THR A 72 11.13 8.76 -0.18
CA THR A 72 10.53 9.24 -1.43
C THR A 72 9.23 8.46 -1.63
N GLY A 73 8.14 9.14 -1.94
CA GLY A 73 6.85 8.51 -2.25
C GLY A 73 6.50 8.67 -3.73
N ALA A 74 5.85 7.66 -4.29
CA ALA A 74 5.30 7.69 -5.63
C ALA A 74 3.94 7.01 -5.64
N ASP A 75 3.00 7.55 -6.42
CA ASP A 75 1.66 6.97 -6.58
C ASP A 75 1.08 7.29 -7.95
N LEU A 76 0.22 6.40 -8.43
CA LEU A 76 -0.53 6.53 -9.68
C LEU A 76 -1.60 7.64 -9.63
N SER A 77 -2.08 8.01 -8.43
CA SER A 77 -3.11 9.03 -8.23
C SER A 77 -2.48 10.41 -7.99
N PRO A 78 -2.61 11.37 -8.91
CA PRO A 78 -2.13 12.73 -8.69
C PRO A 78 -2.83 13.41 -7.52
N ARG A 79 -4.10 13.08 -7.24
CA ARG A 79 -4.85 13.63 -6.10
C ARG A 79 -4.35 13.07 -4.77
N ALA A 80 -3.99 11.78 -4.74
CA ALA A 80 -3.38 11.19 -3.56
C ALA A 80 -2.01 11.82 -3.25
N ILE A 81 -1.17 12.03 -4.26
CA ILE A 81 0.12 12.72 -4.14
C ILE A 81 -0.06 14.17 -3.64
N GLU A 82 -1.03 14.90 -4.17
CA GLU A 82 -1.30 16.25 -3.67
C GLU A 82 -1.73 16.23 -2.20
N ARG A 83 -2.61 15.30 -1.82
CA ARG A 83 -2.99 15.12 -0.43
C ARG A 83 -1.78 14.75 0.43
N ALA A 84 -0.90 13.84 -0.01
CA ALA A 84 0.31 13.46 0.71
C ALA A 84 1.25 14.67 0.94
N ARG A 85 1.36 15.60 -0.02
CA ARG A 85 2.12 16.85 0.14
C ARG A 85 1.55 17.74 1.24
N VAL A 86 0.23 17.91 1.25
CA VAL A 86 -0.46 18.69 2.29
C VAL A 86 -0.21 18.06 3.67
N GLU A 87 -0.34 16.75 3.78
CA GLU A 87 -0.14 16.01 5.03
C GLU A 87 1.32 16.05 5.51
N ALA A 88 2.28 15.95 4.60
CA ALA A 88 3.71 16.09 4.91
C ALA A 88 4.02 17.50 5.43
N SER A 89 3.52 18.53 4.73
CA SER A 89 3.70 19.92 5.13
C SER A 89 3.12 20.22 6.50
N ALA A 90 1.90 19.74 6.78
CA ALA A 90 1.23 19.93 8.07
C ALA A 90 2.02 19.32 9.24
N ARG A 91 2.83 18.29 8.97
CA ARG A 91 3.69 17.60 9.96
C ARG A 91 5.15 18.05 9.93
N SER A 92 5.48 19.07 9.12
CA SER A 92 6.86 19.53 8.91
C SER A 92 7.81 18.41 8.46
N LEU A 93 7.32 17.45 7.69
CA LEU A 93 8.09 16.35 7.12
C LEU A 93 8.56 16.71 5.70
N ASN A 94 9.83 16.40 5.40
CA ASN A 94 10.42 16.62 4.08
C ASN A 94 10.45 15.32 3.28
N LEU A 95 9.46 15.14 2.41
CA LEU A 95 9.37 14.00 1.48
C LEU A 95 9.44 14.49 0.04
N GLN A 96 10.15 13.72 -0.79
CA GLN A 96 10.03 13.84 -2.25
C GLN A 96 8.78 13.04 -2.66
N LEU A 97 7.85 13.65 -3.40
CA LEU A 97 6.59 13.01 -3.78
C LEU A 97 6.36 13.16 -5.29
N HIS A 98 6.21 12.03 -5.98
CA HIS A 98 6.13 11.95 -7.43
C HIS A 98 4.81 11.30 -7.88
N PHE A 99 4.21 11.84 -8.92
CA PHE A 99 3.20 11.12 -9.68
C PHE A 99 3.92 10.11 -10.59
N ALA A 100 3.72 8.82 -10.33
CA ALA A 100 4.34 7.75 -11.11
C ALA A 100 3.51 6.47 -11.05
N ASP A 101 3.44 5.77 -12.18
CA ASP A 101 2.94 4.41 -12.28
C ASP A 101 4.08 3.43 -11.95
N MET A 102 3.78 2.35 -11.22
CA MET A 102 4.76 1.28 -10.95
C MET A 102 5.30 0.62 -12.22
N LEU A 103 4.54 0.65 -13.33
CA LEU A 103 5.01 0.20 -14.64
C LEU A 103 6.03 1.17 -15.27
N HIS A 104 6.12 2.40 -14.77
CA HIS A 104 6.92 3.49 -15.35
C HIS A 104 7.62 4.30 -14.25
N LEU A 105 8.35 3.64 -13.34
CA LEU A 105 9.05 4.28 -12.22
C LEU A 105 10.20 5.22 -12.64
N ASN A 106 10.55 5.29 -13.93
CA ASN A 106 11.47 6.29 -14.46
C ASN A 106 11.03 7.75 -14.19
N ALA A 107 9.74 7.98 -13.91
CA ALA A 107 9.22 9.27 -13.46
C ALA A 107 9.75 9.67 -12.06
N VAL A 108 10.21 8.73 -11.25
CA VAL A 108 11.00 9.00 -10.05
C VAL A 108 12.47 9.10 -10.45
N PRO A 109 13.12 10.29 -10.37
CA PRO A 109 14.48 10.44 -10.91
C PRO A 109 15.55 9.70 -10.11
N GLU A 110 15.32 9.53 -8.80
CA GLU A 110 16.29 8.85 -7.93
C GLU A 110 16.33 7.34 -8.16
N THR A 111 17.51 6.79 -7.91
CA THR A 111 17.79 5.34 -7.91
C THR A 111 18.72 5.01 -6.75
N GLY A 112 19.06 3.72 -6.60
CA GLY A 112 19.95 3.29 -5.54
C GLY A 112 19.31 3.37 -4.16
N PHE A 113 18.01 3.09 -4.08
CA PHE A 113 17.30 2.96 -2.82
C PHE A 113 17.79 1.72 -2.06
N ASP A 114 17.88 1.85 -0.74
CA ASP A 114 18.17 0.71 0.14
C ASP A 114 16.96 -0.21 0.26
N ALA A 115 15.77 0.37 0.24
CA ALA A 115 14.51 -0.35 0.24
C ALA A 115 13.48 0.28 -0.72
N VAL A 116 12.69 -0.56 -1.38
CA VAL A 116 11.44 -0.17 -2.03
C VAL A 116 10.31 -0.88 -1.30
N ILE A 117 9.27 -0.15 -0.95
CA ILE A 117 8.08 -0.71 -0.31
C ILE A 117 6.85 -0.54 -1.20
N CYS A 118 5.94 -1.51 -1.15
CA CYS A 118 4.65 -1.51 -1.84
C CYS A 118 3.59 -2.11 -0.92
N MET A 119 2.88 -1.26 -0.19
CA MET A 119 2.08 -1.69 0.95
C MET A 119 0.57 -1.71 0.62
N ASP A 120 -0.21 -2.19 1.60
CA ASP A 120 -1.68 -2.14 1.60
C ASP A 120 -2.34 -2.77 0.36
N ASN A 121 -1.75 -3.93 -0.10
CA ASN A 121 -2.34 -4.71 -1.18
C ASN A 121 -2.29 -4.05 -2.58
N ALA A 122 -1.40 -3.07 -2.79
CA ALA A 122 -1.34 -2.36 -4.07
C ALA A 122 -1.03 -3.27 -5.27
N LEU A 123 -0.20 -4.31 -5.08
CA LEU A 123 0.12 -5.29 -6.15
C LEU A 123 -1.09 -6.05 -6.68
N ALA A 124 -2.16 -6.18 -5.90
CA ALA A 124 -3.39 -6.86 -6.32
C ALA A 124 -4.19 -6.10 -7.39
N HIS A 125 -3.83 -4.85 -7.66
CA HIS A 125 -4.45 -4.08 -8.76
C HIS A 125 -3.92 -4.43 -10.14
N PHE A 126 -2.80 -5.15 -10.25
CA PHE A 126 -2.34 -5.69 -11.52
C PHE A 126 -3.21 -6.87 -11.95
N SER A 127 -3.85 -6.74 -13.12
CA SER A 127 -4.83 -7.71 -13.61
C SER A 127 -4.21 -8.91 -14.33
N CYS A 128 -2.95 -8.81 -14.74
CA CYS A 128 -2.20 -9.84 -15.46
C CYS A 128 -0.78 -10.02 -14.91
N ASP A 129 -0.13 -11.12 -15.29
CA ASP A 129 1.21 -11.48 -14.85
C ASP A 129 2.27 -10.59 -15.49
N GLU A 130 2.05 -10.17 -16.73
CA GLU A 130 2.97 -9.33 -17.48
C GLU A 130 3.17 -7.97 -16.81
N ASP A 131 2.08 -7.32 -16.40
CA ASP A 131 2.14 -6.03 -15.72
C ASP A 131 2.81 -6.16 -14.35
N LEU A 132 2.50 -7.20 -13.60
CA LEU A 132 3.09 -7.45 -12.30
C LEU A 132 4.58 -7.76 -12.40
N ALA A 133 5.00 -8.52 -13.43
CA ALA A 133 6.41 -8.80 -13.73
C ALA A 133 7.17 -7.52 -14.15
N GLU A 134 6.56 -6.67 -14.99
CA GLU A 134 7.16 -5.38 -15.36
C GLU A 134 7.28 -4.47 -14.14
N ALA A 135 6.26 -4.37 -13.30
CA ALA A 135 6.34 -3.59 -12.06
C ALA A 135 7.49 -4.09 -11.17
N ALA A 136 7.65 -5.41 -10.99
CA ALA A 136 8.76 -6.01 -10.25
C ALA A 136 10.12 -5.63 -10.87
N ALA A 137 10.24 -5.66 -12.21
CA ALA A 137 11.45 -5.25 -12.90
C ALA A 137 11.76 -3.75 -12.75
N GLN A 138 10.74 -2.88 -12.78
CA GLN A 138 10.90 -1.44 -12.54
C GLN A 138 11.33 -1.17 -11.08
N ILE A 139 10.73 -1.84 -10.12
CA ILE A 139 11.11 -1.78 -8.70
C ILE A 139 12.58 -2.22 -8.52
N ARG A 140 12.97 -3.32 -9.16
CA ARG A 140 14.34 -3.84 -9.11
C ARG A 140 15.36 -2.80 -9.61
N LYS A 141 15.06 -2.06 -10.68
CA LYS A 141 15.92 -0.99 -11.23
C LYS A 141 16.08 0.20 -10.29
N LYS A 142 15.14 0.40 -9.34
CA LYS A 142 15.23 1.47 -8.33
C LYS A 142 16.13 1.13 -7.16
N LEU A 143 16.30 -0.14 -6.87
CA LEU A 143 17.14 -0.62 -5.79
C LEU A 143 18.63 -0.56 -6.13
N ARG A 144 19.47 -0.34 -5.11
CA ARG A 144 20.88 -0.67 -5.22
C ARG A 144 21.10 -2.20 -5.19
N ALA A 145 22.27 -2.67 -5.60
CA ALA A 145 22.65 -4.06 -5.37
C ALA A 145 22.59 -4.39 -3.86
N GLY A 146 21.95 -5.51 -3.53
CA GLY A 146 21.68 -5.91 -2.15
C GLY A 146 20.62 -5.08 -1.42
N GLY A 147 19.94 -4.15 -2.10
CA GLY A 147 18.76 -3.47 -1.56
C GLY A 147 17.56 -4.42 -1.47
N ILE A 148 16.54 -4.06 -0.69
CA ILE A 148 15.39 -4.93 -0.45
C ILE A 148 14.09 -4.37 -1.05
N PHE A 149 13.26 -5.27 -1.52
CA PHE A 149 11.84 -5.01 -1.80
C PHE A 149 11.00 -5.58 -0.67
N VAL A 150 10.02 -4.82 -0.18
CA VAL A 150 9.03 -5.28 0.81
C VAL A 150 7.64 -4.92 0.30
N ALA A 151 6.78 -5.91 0.21
CA ALA A 151 5.38 -5.65 -0.13
C ALA A 151 4.43 -6.35 0.83
N SER A 152 3.25 -5.76 1.03
CA SER A 152 2.16 -6.43 1.73
C SER A 152 1.04 -6.79 0.78
N ILE A 153 0.49 -7.98 0.93
CA ILE A 153 -0.73 -8.41 0.26
C ILE A 153 -1.67 -9.09 1.25
N ARG A 154 -2.95 -9.14 0.91
CA ARG A 154 -3.92 -9.93 1.68
C ARG A 154 -3.55 -11.40 1.64
N ASP A 155 -3.98 -12.19 2.63
CA ASP A 155 -3.78 -13.65 2.62
C ASP A 155 -4.70 -14.30 1.59
N TYR A 156 -4.34 -14.15 0.32
CA TYR A 156 -5.14 -14.67 -0.79
C TYR A 156 -5.16 -16.18 -0.85
N ASP A 157 -4.14 -16.87 -0.33
CA ASP A 157 -4.13 -18.33 -0.24
C ASP A 157 -5.30 -18.84 0.63
N HIS A 158 -5.70 -18.05 1.61
CA HIS A 158 -6.89 -18.31 2.43
C HIS A 158 -8.16 -17.75 1.79
N LEU A 159 -8.14 -16.51 1.35
CA LEU A 159 -9.31 -15.78 0.87
C LEU A 159 -9.96 -16.39 -0.38
N ILE A 160 -9.18 -17.01 -1.29
CA ILE A 160 -9.75 -17.69 -2.46
C ILE A 160 -10.55 -18.94 -2.10
N GLN A 161 -10.29 -19.54 -0.93
CA GLN A 161 -11.03 -20.70 -0.45
C GLN A 161 -12.34 -20.27 0.24
N GLU A 162 -12.29 -19.23 1.03
CA GLU A 162 -13.47 -18.69 1.74
C GLU A 162 -14.41 -17.89 0.83
N ARG A 163 -13.86 -17.21 -0.17
CA ARG A 163 -14.57 -16.30 -1.09
C ARG A 163 -15.53 -15.36 -0.36
N PRO A 164 -15.04 -14.55 0.58
CA PRO A 164 -15.90 -13.67 1.35
C PRO A 164 -16.64 -12.71 0.44
N VAL A 165 -17.90 -12.45 0.74
CA VAL A 165 -18.74 -11.47 0.03
C VAL A 165 -18.78 -10.12 0.74
N ILE A 166 -18.36 -10.08 2.02
CA ILE A 166 -18.31 -8.86 2.83
C ILE A 166 -17.10 -8.87 3.74
N GLN A 167 -16.48 -7.70 3.89
CA GLN A 167 -15.40 -7.44 4.86
C GLN A 167 -15.82 -6.29 5.78
N GLY A 168 -15.75 -6.51 7.07
CA GLY A 168 -16.32 -5.61 8.07
C GLY A 168 -17.74 -6.02 8.46
N PRO A 169 -18.61 -5.09 8.90
CA PRO A 169 -18.38 -3.66 9.08
C PRO A 169 -17.48 -3.32 10.27
N SER A 170 -16.68 -2.25 10.12
CA SER A 170 -16.00 -1.60 11.23
C SER A 170 -16.78 -0.37 11.67
N PHE A 171 -16.96 -0.20 12.96
CA PHE A 171 -17.70 0.93 13.54
C PHE A 171 -16.69 1.80 14.30
N PHE A 172 -16.60 3.06 13.92
CA PHE A 172 -15.70 4.03 14.53
C PHE A 172 -16.48 5.23 15.06
N SER A 173 -15.91 5.90 16.07
CA SER A 173 -16.39 7.19 16.53
C SER A 173 -15.17 8.11 16.70
N ASP A 174 -15.31 9.39 16.34
CA ASP A 174 -14.28 10.39 16.65
C ASP A 174 -14.51 11.02 18.04
N ASP A 175 -13.59 11.89 18.44
CA ASP A 175 -13.61 12.57 19.75
C ASP A 175 -14.85 13.49 19.92
N GLU A 176 -15.49 13.90 18.82
CA GLU A 176 -16.74 14.69 18.82
C GLU A 176 -17.99 13.80 18.85
N GLY A 177 -17.81 12.46 18.88
CA GLY A 177 -18.88 11.48 18.91
C GLY A 177 -19.55 11.24 17.55
N ARG A 178 -18.98 11.75 16.44
CA ARG A 178 -19.46 11.45 15.09
C ARG A 178 -19.09 10.02 14.71
N ARG A 179 -20.06 9.30 14.23
CA ARG A 179 -19.94 7.87 13.93
C ARG A 179 -19.60 7.62 12.47
N ARG A 180 -18.88 6.54 12.24
CA ARG A 180 -18.50 6.10 10.89
C ARG A 180 -18.58 4.58 10.79
N ILE A 181 -19.08 4.11 9.64
CA ILE A 181 -19.17 2.70 9.30
C ILE A 181 -18.35 2.48 8.03
N VAL A 182 -17.39 1.56 8.08
CA VAL A 182 -16.57 1.19 6.94
C VAL A 182 -16.71 -0.29 6.66
N PHE A 183 -17.01 -0.65 5.43
CA PHE A 183 -17.09 -2.04 5.00
C PHE A 183 -16.81 -2.18 3.51
N GLN A 184 -16.53 -3.39 3.08
CA GLN A 184 -16.35 -3.73 1.67
C GLN A 184 -17.35 -4.84 1.29
N VAL A 185 -17.89 -4.78 0.07
CA VAL A 185 -18.59 -5.87 -0.58
C VAL A 185 -17.73 -6.36 -1.74
N TRP A 186 -17.58 -7.66 -1.85
CA TRP A 186 -16.72 -8.29 -2.86
C TRP A 186 -17.56 -9.12 -3.82
N ASP A 187 -17.54 -8.73 -5.08
CA ASP A 187 -18.18 -9.45 -6.19
C ASP A 187 -17.10 -10.24 -6.93
N TRP A 188 -17.04 -11.54 -6.68
CA TRP A 188 -16.11 -12.42 -7.35
C TRP A 188 -16.49 -12.58 -8.82
N ILE A 189 -15.60 -12.11 -9.72
CA ILE A 189 -15.77 -12.14 -11.17
C ILE A 189 -15.43 -13.54 -11.70
N ASP A 190 -14.35 -14.12 -11.19
CA ASP A 190 -13.90 -15.47 -11.49
C ASP A 190 -13.18 -16.09 -10.26
N GLU A 191 -12.35 -17.11 -10.47
CA GLU A 191 -11.64 -17.79 -9.39
C GLU A 191 -10.58 -16.90 -8.70
N ARG A 192 -10.10 -15.86 -9.39
CA ARG A 192 -8.96 -15.04 -8.97
C ARG A 192 -9.26 -13.56 -8.91
N ARG A 193 -10.26 -13.07 -9.60
CA ARG A 193 -10.57 -11.63 -9.68
C ARG A 193 -11.87 -11.30 -8.98
N TYR A 194 -11.89 -10.16 -8.32
CA TYR A 194 -13.08 -9.62 -7.68
C TYR A 194 -13.14 -8.11 -7.81
N ALA A 195 -14.34 -7.59 -8.01
CA ALA A 195 -14.61 -6.18 -7.78
C ALA A 195 -14.86 -5.98 -6.27
N PHE A 196 -14.18 -5.02 -5.66
CA PHE A 196 -14.50 -4.64 -4.30
C PHE A 196 -15.13 -3.26 -4.29
N HIS A 197 -16.23 -3.17 -3.59
CA HIS A 197 -16.99 -1.96 -3.33
C HIS A 197 -16.64 -1.49 -1.94
N LEU A 198 -15.97 -0.34 -1.83
CA LEU A 198 -15.66 0.27 -0.54
C LEU A 198 -16.77 1.26 -0.18
N TYR A 199 -17.33 1.09 1.01
CA TYR A 199 -18.33 1.99 1.59
C TYR A 199 -17.77 2.66 2.82
N ILE A 200 -17.80 4.00 2.83
CA ILE A 200 -17.45 4.83 3.99
C ILE A 200 -18.68 5.66 4.28
N THR A 201 -19.43 5.30 5.33
CA THR A 201 -20.67 5.96 5.70
C THR A 201 -20.46 6.77 6.97
N CYS A 202 -20.58 8.08 6.87
CA CYS A 202 -20.31 9.03 7.95
C CYS A 202 -21.58 9.69 8.45
N ASP A 203 -21.68 9.81 9.77
CA ASP A 203 -22.66 10.65 10.46
C ASP A 203 -22.26 12.12 10.29
N THR A 204 -23.19 12.93 9.75
CA THR A 204 -22.95 14.36 9.52
C THR A 204 -24.10 15.18 10.13
N PRO A 205 -23.93 16.48 10.37
CA PRO A 205 -25.01 17.33 10.91
C PRO A 205 -26.31 17.29 10.10
N THR A 206 -26.26 16.89 8.82
CA THR A 206 -27.42 16.81 7.92
C THR A 206 -27.90 15.39 7.69
N GLY A 207 -27.41 14.39 8.44
CA GLY A 207 -27.72 12.98 8.33
C GLY A 207 -26.55 12.14 7.81
N TRP A 208 -26.78 10.86 7.59
CA TRP A 208 -25.77 9.94 7.11
C TRP A 208 -25.43 10.16 5.64
N ARG A 209 -24.15 10.17 5.32
CA ARG A 209 -23.64 10.24 3.95
C ARG A 209 -22.69 9.09 3.67
N THR A 210 -22.85 8.47 2.50
CA THR A 210 -22.00 7.36 2.07
C THR A 210 -21.12 7.77 0.89
N HIS A 211 -19.83 7.54 1.04
CA HIS A 211 -18.86 7.53 -0.06
C HIS A 211 -18.72 6.09 -0.52
N HIS A 212 -18.91 5.86 -1.81
CA HIS A 212 -18.81 4.55 -2.43
C HIS A 212 -17.83 4.60 -3.59
N GLY A 213 -16.86 3.70 -3.58
CA GLY A 213 -15.91 3.51 -4.67
C GLY A 213 -15.82 2.04 -5.06
N VAL A 214 -15.48 1.79 -6.31
CA VAL A 214 -15.33 0.43 -6.87
C VAL A 214 -13.98 0.31 -7.55
N SER A 215 -13.25 -0.75 -7.24
CA SER A 215 -12.03 -1.14 -7.96
C SER A 215 -12.00 -2.65 -8.12
N THR A 216 -11.12 -3.12 -9.00
CA THR A 216 -10.91 -4.56 -9.22
C THR A 216 -9.56 -4.96 -8.65
N CYS A 217 -9.53 -6.11 -7.97
CA CYS A 217 -8.32 -6.75 -7.50
C CYS A 217 -8.21 -8.17 -8.05
N ARG A 218 -6.97 -8.63 -8.14
CA ARG A 218 -6.63 -10.01 -8.41
C ARG A 218 -6.06 -10.63 -7.12
N ALA A 219 -6.49 -11.84 -6.82
CA ALA A 219 -5.91 -12.65 -5.76
C ALA A 219 -4.57 -13.23 -6.23
N VAL A 220 -3.48 -12.55 -5.90
CA VAL A 220 -2.11 -12.97 -6.18
C VAL A 220 -1.65 -13.88 -5.05
N LEU A 221 -1.39 -15.17 -5.35
CA LEU A 221 -0.96 -16.13 -4.34
C LEU A 221 0.52 -15.95 -3.98
N ARG A 222 0.89 -16.44 -2.80
CA ARG A 222 2.27 -16.32 -2.30
C ARG A 222 3.28 -16.99 -3.22
N ASP A 223 3.01 -18.20 -3.70
CA ASP A 223 3.93 -18.92 -4.60
C ASP A 223 4.06 -18.24 -5.97
N GLU A 224 2.98 -17.67 -6.50
CA GLU A 224 2.98 -16.90 -7.75
C GLU A 224 3.86 -15.64 -7.60
N LEU A 225 3.64 -14.86 -6.54
CA LEU A 225 4.41 -13.65 -6.31
C LEU A 225 5.88 -13.97 -6.00
N THR A 226 6.18 -15.05 -5.30
CA THR A 226 7.53 -15.55 -5.08
C THR A 226 8.23 -15.82 -6.41
N SER A 227 7.64 -16.67 -7.27
CA SER A 227 8.19 -17.04 -8.56
C SER A 227 8.40 -15.82 -9.47
N MET A 228 7.50 -14.87 -9.40
CA MET A 228 7.54 -13.65 -10.20
C MET A 228 8.68 -12.71 -9.75
N LEU A 229 8.86 -12.54 -8.45
CA LEU A 229 9.97 -11.76 -7.90
C LEU A 229 11.33 -12.41 -8.21
N GLU A 230 11.44 -13.73 -8.09
CA GLU A 230 12.64 -14.48 -8.47
C GLU A 230 12.93 -14.32 -9.98
N GLY A 231 11.91 -14.42 -10.82
CA GLY A 231 12.01 -14.17 -12.26
C GLY A 231 12.44 -12.75 -12.62
N ALA A 232 12.11 -11.76 -11.78
CA ALA A 232 12.55 -10.35 -11.91
C ALA A 232 13.98 -10.10 -11.37
N GLY A 233 14.67 -11.14 -10.85
CA GLY A 233 16.04 -11.05 -10.34
C GLY A 233 16.14 -10.67 -8.86
N PHE A 234 15.07 -10.90 -8.10
CA PHE A 234 15.17 -10.87 -6.65
C PHE A 234 15.63 -12.22 -6.11
N GLU A 235 16.52 -12.18 -5.13
CA GLU A 235 17.04 -13.34 -4.43
C GLU A 235 16.49 -13.42 -3.02
N ARG A 236 16.60 -14.59 -2.39
CA ARG A 236 16.19 -14.81 -0.99
C ARG A 236 14.76 -14.33 -0.71
N VAL A 237 13.85 -14.56 -1.67
CA VAL A 237 12.45 -14.20 -1.51
C VAL A 237 11.86 -15.02 -0.34
N ARG A 238 11.26 -14.32 0.61
CA ARG A 238 10.69 -14.94 1.80
C ARG A 238 9.46 -14.19 2.27
N TRP A 239 8.63 -14.87 3.02
CA TRP A 239 7.42 -14.34 3.63
C TRP A 239 7.58 -14.17 5.14
N MET A 240 6.93 -13.16 5.66
CA MET A 240 6.70 -12.96 7.09
C MET A 240 5.20 -12.79 7.31
N LEU A 241 4.63 -13.68 8.11
CA LEU A 241 3.22 -13.58 8.47
C LEU A 241 2.99 -12.49 9.55
N PRO A 242 1.75 -12.03 9.77
CA PRO A 242 1.46 -10.98 10.74
C PRO A 242 2.00 -11.24 12.15
N ALA A 243 1.97 -12.50 12.61
CA ALA A 243 2.52 -12.88 13.91
C ALA A 243 4.05 -12.69 14.03
N GLU A 244 4.78 -12.69 12.90
CA GLU A 244 6.23 -12.51 12.86
C GLU A 244 6.62 -11.05 12.60
N SER A 245 5.89 -10.39 11.70
CA SER A 245 6.21 -9.03 11.25
C SER A 245 5.61 -7.93 12.13
N GLY A 246 4.51 -8.23 12.83
CA GLY A 246 3.67 -7.22 13.47
C GLY A 246 2.87 -6.35 12.49
N PHE A 247 3.05 -6.55 11.17
CA PHE A 247 2.23 -5.89 10.17
C PHE A 247 0.92 -6.66 9.97
N TYR A 248 -0.18 -5.99 9.71
CA TYR A 248 -1.52 -6.61 9.68
C TYR A 248 -1.79 -7.51 8.46
N GLN A 249 -0.94 -7.48 7.46
CA GLN A 249 -0.97 -8.34 6.26
C GLN A 249 0.31 -9.15 6.16
N PRO A 250 0.30 -10.31 5.46
CA PRO A 250 1.52 -10.99 5.06
C PRO A 250 2.46 -10.07 4.30
N LEU A 251 3.75 -10.11 4.64
CA LEU A 251 4.81 -9.40 3.96
C LEU A 251 5.64 -10.35 3.13
N VAL A 252 5.94 -9.97 1.88
CA VAL A 252 7.00 -10.59 1.09
C VAL A 252 8.23 -9.69 1.09
N LEU A 253 9.41 -10.29 1.22
CA LEU A 253 10.70 -9.62 1.10
C LEU A 253 11.52 -10.31 0.03
N GLY A 254 12.18 -9.53 -0.82
CA GLY A 254 13.15 -10.00 -1.80
C GLY A 254 14.37 -9.10 -1.81
N VAL A 255 15.55 -9.66 -2.06
CA VAL A 255 16.81 -8.90 -2.12
C VAL A 255 17.19 -8.70 -3.57
N ALA A 256 17.54 -7.49 -3.94
CA ALA A 256 18.03 -7.17 -5.29
C ALA A 256 19.42 -7.81 -5.52
N GLY A 257 19.50 -8.83 -6.38
CA GLY A 257 20.74 -9.48 -6.78
C GLY A 257 21.70 -8.57 -7.57
#